data_a02ed7a0b7eedb0162b620098fef163e
#
_entry.id   a02ed7a0b7eedb0162b620098fef163e
#
_cell.length_a   1.000
_cell.length_b   1.000
_cell.length_c   1.000
_cell.angle_alpha   90.00
_cell.angle_beta   90.00
_cell.angle_gamma   90.00
#
_symmetry.space_group_name_H-M   'P 1'
#
loop_
_entity.id
_entity.type
_entity.pdbx_description
1 polymer ?
#
loop_
_entity_poly.entity_id
_entity_poly.type
_entity_poly.pdbx_seq_one_letter_code
_entity_poly.pdbx_strand_id
1 'polypeptide(L)'
;MVSEIVEKLQKSSSAIVVDYKGLTVEEVTELRKKMREAGVEYKVYKNTLVRKAAKEVGIEQFNDEMLVGTNAIAFGYEDPVAPARIIKEFMDAHPKMELKMGVVEGEFYGKDEIVAFANIPSREVLLAKLLGSLKAPMSNFAYLIDALIKKQEGQEA
;
A
#
# COMPACT_ATOMS: atom_id res chain seq x y z
N MET A 1 18.32 17.91 -7.06
CA MET A 1 18.23 16.58 -6.37
C MET A 1 17.50 16.66 -5.04
N VAL A 2 17.92 17.47 -4.04
CA VAL A 2 17.14 17.59 -2.78
C VAL A 2 15.77 18.20 -3.09
N SER A 3 15.70 19.30 -3.83
CA SER A 3 14.45 19.92 -4.27
C SER A 3 13.53 18.98 -5.04
N GLU A 4 14.07 18.11 -5.86
CA GLU A 4 13.31 17.06 -6.56
C GLU A 4 12.66 16.05 -5.58
N ILE A 5 13.40 15.64 -4.54
CA ILE A 5 12.88 14.72 -3.53
C ILE A 5 11.79 15.41 -2.70
N VAL A 6 12.01 16.69 -2.34
CA VAL A 6 11.03 17.51 -1.62
C VAL A 6 9.73 17.64 -2.42
N GLU A 7 9.83 18.01 -3.71
CA GLU A 7 8.64 18.09 -4.58
C GLU A 7 7.89 16.76 -4.68
N LYS A 8 8.61 15.65 -4.77
CA LYS A 8 8.00 14.32 -4.84
C LYS A 8 7.33 13.93 -3.54
N LEU A 9 7.98 14.20 -2.40
CA LEU A 9 7.40 13.98 -1.08
C LEU A 9 6.13 14.81 -0.86
N GLN A 10 6.10 16.04 -1.36
CA GLN A 10 4.93 16.92 -1.24
C GLN A 10 3.80 16.55 -2.20
N LYS A 11 4.12 16.05 -3.39
CA LYS A 11 3.13 15.65 -4.40
C LYS A 11 2.59 14.23 -4.19
N SER A 12 3.37 13.37 -3.53
CA SER A 12 2.96 11.99 -3.27
C SER A 12 1.99 11.92 -2.09
N SER A 13 0.96 11.10 -2.23
CA SER A 13 0.04 10.76 -1.14
C SER A 13 0.68 9.79 -0.15
N SER A 14 1.67 9.01 -0.60
CA SER A 14 2.43 8.10 0.25
C SER A 14 3.87 7.95 -0.22
N ALA A 15 4.79 7.78 0.73
CA ALA A 15 6.21 7.51 0.49
C ALA A 15 6.67 6.38 1.42
N ILE A 16 7.02 5.24 0.86
CA ILE A 16 7.42 4.06 1.63
C ILE A 16 8.90 3.75 1.41
N VAL A 17 9.64 3.60 2.50
CA VAL A 17 11.05 3.26 2.50
C VAL A 17 11.23 1.77 2.70
N VAL A 18 11.94 1.15 1.78
CA VAL A 18 12.23 -0.29 1.78
C VAL A 18 13.71 -0.55 1.66
N ASP A 19 14.19 -1.61 2.30
CA ASP A 19 15.54 -2.14 2.11
C ASP A 19 15.49 -3.23 1.05
N TYR A 20 16.23 -3.02 -0.05
CA TYR A 20 16.31 -3.99 -1.15
C TYR A 20 17.57 -4.87 -1.07
N LYS A 21 18.23 -4.91 0.09
CA LYS A 21 19.43 -5.71 0.31
C LYS A 21 19.16 -7.20 0.06
N GLY A 22 19.99 -7.81 -0.77
CA GLY A 22 19.92 -9.25 -1.06
C GLY A 22 18.97 -9.66 -2.18
N LEU A 23 18.33 -8.70 -2.85
CA LEU A 23 17.57 -8.95 -4.08
C LEU A 23 18.50 -9.05 -5.29
N THR A 24 18.17 -9.92 -6.22
CA THR A 24 18.84 -10.02 -7.52
C THR A 24 18.41 -8.91 -8.46
N VAL A 25 19.18 -8.67 -9.52
CA VAL A 25 18.82 -7.66 -10.54
C VAL A 25 17.50 -7.98 -11.23
N GLU A 26 17.20 -9.26 -11.42
CA GLU A 26 15.97 -9.74 -12.02
C GLU A 26 14.76 -9.41 -11.13
N GLU A 27 14.87 -9.74 -9.83
CA GLU A 27 13.82 -9.45 -8.82
C GLU A 27 13.54 -7.94 -8.70
N VAL A 28 14.59 -7.12 -8.66
CA VAL A 28 14.43 -5.66 -8.63
C VAL A 28 13.77 -5.13 -9.91
N THR A 29 14.06 -5.74 -11.05
CA THR A 29 13.46 -5.35 -12.34
C THR A 29 11.97 -5.71 -12.37
N GLU A 30 11.61 -6.88 -11.86
CA GLU A 30 10.21 -7.30 -11.72
C GLU A 30 9.44 -6.37 -10.76
N LEU A 31 10.02 -6.05 -9.60
CA LEU A 31 9.45 -5.10 -8.65
C LEU A 31 9.18 -3.73 -9.31
N ARG A 32 10.16 -3.21 -10.04
CA ARG A 32 10.01 -1.94 -10.76
C ARG A 32 8.92 -1.98 -11.82
N LYS A 33 8.75 -3.12 -12.48
CA LYS A 33 7.68 -3.31 -13.46
C LYS A 33 6.31 -3.27 -12.79
N LYS A 34 6.11 -4.04 -11.72
CA LYS A 34 4.86 -4.07 -10.94
C LYS A 34 4.51 -2.68 -10.37
N MET A 35 5.52 -1.97 -9.82
CA MET A 35 5.34 -0.61 -9.32
C MET A 35 4.89 0.36 -10.41
N ARG A 36 5.51 0.30 -11.58
CA ARG A 36 5.16 1.16 -12.72
C ARG A 36 3.76 0.89 -13.25
N GLU A 37 3.35 -0.38 -13.32
CA GLU A 37 2.00 -0.79 -13.73
C GLU A 37 0.92 -0.26 -12.79
N ALA A 38 1.26 -0.10 -11.51
CA ALA A 38 0.37 0.47 -10.49
C ALA A 38 0.50 2.00 -10.30
N GLY A 39 1.22 2.70 -11.18
CA GLY A 39 1.41 4.15 -11.09
C GLY A 39 2.31 4.60 -9.92
N VAL A 40 3.09 3.67 -9.34
CA VAL A 40 4.01 3.94 -8.24
C VAL A 40 5.42 4.21 -8.78
N GLU A 41 6.00 5.32 -8.38
CA GLU A 41 7.38 5.65 -8.72
C GLU A 41 8.35 5.03 -7.71
N TYR A 42 9.21 4.12 -8.15
CA TYR A 42 10.23 3.49 -7.32
C TYR A 42 11.63 4.01 -7.68
N LYS A 43 12.27 4.70 -6.73
CA LYS A 43 13.61 5.26 -6.92
C LYS A 43 14.53 5.01 -5.73
N VAL A 44 15.81 4.84 -6.05
CA VAL A 44 16.89 4.75 -5.06
C VAL A 44 17.54 6.12 -4.94
N TYR A 45 17.59 6.64 -3.74
CA TYR A 45 18.25 7.90 -3.41
C TYR A 45 19.32 7.69 -2.34
N LYS A 46 20.30 8.59 -2.32
CA LYS A 46 21.31 8.60 -1.26
C LYS A 46 20.65 9.01 0.07
N ASN A 47 20.84 8.21 1.13
CA ASN A 47 20.21 8.43 2.44
C ASN A 47 20.40 9.85 2.98
N THR A 48 21.58 10.43 2.77
CA THR A 48 21.88 11.80 3.20
C THR A 48 21.01 12.86 2.50
N LEU A 49 20.60 12.61 1.23
CA LEU A 49 19.72 13.54 0.48
C LEU A 49 18.28 13.38 0.94
N VAL A 50 17.85 12.14 1.17
CA VAL A 50 16.50 11.84 1.71
C VAL A 50 16.32 12.50 3.07
N ARG A 51 17.31 12.40 3.95
CA ARG A 51 17.31 13.05 5.27
C ARG A 51 17.17 14.58 5.18
N LYS A 52 17.92 15.22 4.29
CA LYS A 52 17.82 16.66 4.09
C LYS A 52 16.44 17.06 3.59
N ALA A 53 15.91 16.34 2.60
CA ALA A 53 14.59 16.57 2.06
C ALA A 53 13.49 16.37 3.10
N ALA A 54 13.58 15.33 3.92
CA ALA A 54 12.61 15.04 4.99
C ALA A 54 12.60 16.17 6.05
N LYS A 55 13.76 16.69 6.43
CA LYS A 55 13.86 17.87 7.33
C LYS A 55 13.23 19.13 6.75
N GLU A 56 13.38 19.36 5.45
CA GLU A 56 12.76 20.51 4.77
C GLU A 56 11.22 20.39 4.70
N VAL A 57 10.71 19.17 4.62
CA VAL A 57 9.26 18.91 4.63
C VAL A 57 8.66 18.87 6.04
N GLY A 58 9.52 18.84 7.09
CA GLY A 58 9.08 18.80 8.49
C GLY A 58 8.83 17.39 9.03
N ILE A 59 9.29 16.37 8.34
CA ILE A 59 9.19 14.97 8.78
C ILE A 59 10.45 14.62 9.57
N GLU A 60 10.45 14.99 10.87
CA GLU A 60 11.61 14.77 11.75
C GLU A 60 11.85 13.30 12.11
N GLN A 61 10.85 12.44 11.88
CA GLN A 61 10.90 11.02 12.22
C GLN A 61 11.76 10.17 11.29
N PHE A 62 12.24 10.73 10.17
CA PHE A 62 13.27 10.11 9.32
C PHE A 62 14.65 10.18 9.99
N ASN A 63 14.78 9.50 11.13
CA ASN A 63 15.99 9.46 11.95
C ASN A 63 17.12 8.69 11.29
N ASP A 64 18.35 8.99 11.72
CA ASP A 64 19.58 8.38 11.21
C ASP A 64 19.60 6.84 11.38
N GLU A 65 18.94 6.33 12.40
CA GLU A 65 18.88 4.91 12.70
C GLU A 65 18.01 4.12 11.68
N MET A 66 16.97 4.74 11.14
CA MET A 66 16.06 4.08 10.19
C MET A 66 16.54 4.16 8.74
N LEU A 67 17.31 5.20 8.38
CA LEU A 67 17.86 5.39 7.04
C LEU A 67 19.24 4.72 6.86
N VAL A 68 19.58 3.70 7.66
CA VAL A 68 20.82 2.92 7.52
C VAL A 68 20.64 1.87 6.41
N GLY A 69 21.68 1.65 5.60
CA GLY A 69 21.72 0.58 4.61
C GLY A 69 21.22 1.00 3.22
N THR A 70 20.81 0.02 2.44
CA THR A 70 20.41 0.15 1.03
C THR A 70 18.91 0.48 0.93
N ASN A 71 18.57 1.76 0.95
CA ASN A 71 17.20 2.20 0.94
C ASN A 71 16.72 2.62 -0.46
N ALA A 72 15.51 2.23 -0.77
CA ALA A 72 14.74 2.72 -1.91
C ALA A 72 13.43 3.32 -1.41
N ILE A 73 12.88 4.26 -2.16
CA ILE A 73 11.62 4.92 -1.83
C ILE A 73 10.62 4.64 -2.94
N ALA A 74 9.44 4.20 -2.55
CA ALA A 74 8.27 4.05 -3.41
C ALA A 74 7.31 5.21 -3.15
N PHE A 75 7.01 6.01 -4.17
CA PHE A 75 6.08 7.14 -4.10
C PHE A 75 4.75 6.73 -4.73
N GLY A 76 3.67 6.80 -3.95
CA GLY A 76 2.30 6.65 -4.43
C GLY A 76 1.65 8.02 -4.62
N TYR A 77 1.10 8.25 -5.82
CA TYR A 77 0.46 9.53 -6.16
C TYR A 77 -1.06 9.44 -6.11
N GLU A 78 -1.65 8.44 -6.73
CA GLU A 78 -3.10 8.27 -6.86
C GLU A 78 -3.70 7.46 -5.71
N ASP A 79 -3.09 6.33 -5.38
CA ASP A 79 -3.52 5.42 -4.31
C ASP A 79 -2.43 5.35 -3.23
N PRO A 80 -2.70 5.88 -2.02
CA PRO A 80 -1.72 5.87 -0.93
C PRO A 80 -1.38 4.44 -0.46
N VAL A 81 -2.27 3.47 -0.69
CA VAL A 81 -2.11 2.08 -0.24
C VAL A 81 -1.39 1.21 -1.28
N ALA A 82 -1.42 1.60 -2.57
CA ALA A 82 -0.84 0.81 -3.65
C ALA A 82 0.64 0.43 -3.42
N PRO A 83 1.54 1.34 -3.01
CA PRO A 83 2.94 0.97 -2.77
C PRO A 83 3.08 -0.05 -1.64
N ALA A 84 2.33 0.11 -0.54
CA ALA A 84 2.37 -0.80 0.60
C ALA A 84 1.96 -2.22 0.22
N ARG A 85 0.89 -2.35 -0.56
CA ARG A 85 0.35 -3.64 -1.01
C ARG A 85 1.33 -4.37 -1.92
N ILE A 86 1.88 -3.69 -2.92
CA ILE A 86 2.84 -4.29 -3.86
C ILE A 86 4.11 -4.73 -3.13
N ILE A 87 4.61 -3.89 -2.20
CA ILE A 87 5.79 -4.21 -1.40
C ILE A 87 5.52 -5.44 -0.54
N LYS A 88 4.35 -5.52 0.12
CA LYS A 88 3.99 -6.67 0.94
C LYS A 88 3.87 -7.95 0.10
N GLU A 89 3.15 -7.91 -1.02
CA GLU A 89 3.01 -9.06 -1.91
C GLU A 89 4.38 -9.55 -2.42
N PHE A 90 5.29 -8.59 -2.68
CA PHE A 90 6.65 -8.91 -3.10
C PHE A 90 7.51 -9.45 -1.96
N MET A 91 7.33 -8.95 -0.73
CA MET A 91 8.00 -9.46 0.47
C MET A 91 7.58 -10.89 0.81
N ASP A 92 6.30 -11.24 0.61
CA ASP A 92 5.80 -12.60 0.82
C ASP A 92 6.47 -13.61 -0.13
N ALA A 93 6.82 -13.17 -1.36
CA ALA A 93 7.57 -13.96 -2.33
C ALA A 93 9.10 -13.91 -2.10
N HIS A 94 9.61 -12.82 -1.54
CA HIS A 94 11.04 -12.54 -1.37
C HIS A 94 11.35 -12.08 0.06
N PRO A 95 11.58 -12.99 1.02
CA PRO A 95 11.78 -12.68 2.44
C PRO A 95 13.06 -11.90 2.75
N LYS A 96 13.89 -11.63 1.75
CA LYS A 96 15.11 -10.81 1.88
C LYS A 96 14.86 -9.31 1.87
N MET A 97 13.70 -8.90 1.36
CA MET A 97 13.31 -7.49 1.34
C MET A 97 12.66 -7.11 2.67
N GLU A 98 13.05 -5.98 3.22
CA GLU A 98 12.45 -5.46 4.44
C GLU A 98 11.80 -4.10 4.22
N LEU A 99 10.58 -3.97 4.72
CA LEU A 99 9.92 -2.69 4.84
C LEU A 99 10.38 -2.03 6.14
N LYS A 100 10.84 -0.78 6.08
CA LYS A 100 11.33 -0.07 7.25
C LYS A 100 10.32 0.89 7.82
N MET A 101 9.82 1.78 6.98
CA MET A 101 8.91 2.86 7.40
C MET A 101 8.22 3.46 6.19
N GLY A 102 7.21 4.27 6.44
CA GLY A 102 6.60 5.09 5.41
C GLY A 102 5.87 6.28 5.98
N VAL A 103 5.56 7.19 5.08
CA VAL A 103 4.70 8.34 5.35
C VAL A 103 3.50 8.22 4.45
N VAL A 104 2.31 8.30 5.02
CA VAL A 104 1.04 8.28 4.29
C VAL A 104 0.25 9.49 4.72
N GLU A 105 -0.15 10.32 3.75
CA GLU A 105 -0.89 11.58 3.98
C GLU A 105 -0.25 12.53 5.01
N GLY A 106 1.10 12.49 5.11
CA GLY A 106 1.86 13.32 6.03
C GLY A 106 2.06 12.73 7.43
N GLU A 107 1.42 11.60 7.73
CA GLU A 107 1.62 10.88 8.98
C GLU A 107 2.68 9.78 8.83
N PHE A 108 3.49 9.62 9.85
CA PHE A 108 4.54 8.61 9.91
C PHE A 108 3.98 7.28 10.42
N TYR A 109 4.31 6.21 9.72
CA TYR A 109 3.93 4.85 10.06
C TYR A 109 5.15 3.94 10.15
N GLY A 110 5.19 3.16 11.22
CA GLY A 110 6.20 2.14 11.44
C GLY A 110 5.98 0.89 10.57
N LYS A 111 6.92 -0.06 10.66
CA LYS A 111 6.90 -1.31 9.89
C LYS A 111 5.56 -2.06 10.03
N ASP A 112 5.11 -2.27 11.27
CA ASP A 112 3.91 -3.08 11.55
C ASP A 112 2.63 -2.38 11.08
N GLU A 113 2.58 -1.07 11.19
CA GLU A 113 1.44 -0.26 10.76
C GLU A 113 1.30 -0.24 9.23
N ILE A 114 2.42 -0.15 8.50
CA ILE A 114 2.39 -0.19 7.03
C ILE A 114 1.99 -1.58 6.53
N VAL A 115 2.40 -2.63 7.21
CA VAL A 115 1.94 -4.00 6.90
C VAL A 115 0.42 -4.12 7.13
N ALA A 116 -0.12 -3.48 8.16
CA ALA A 116 -1.56 -3.39 8.37
C ALA A 116 -2.25 -2.59 7.24
N PHE A 117 -1.67 -1.47 6.83
CA PHE A 117 -2.12 -0.68 5.66
C PHE A 117 -2.14 -1.51 4.38
N ALA A 118 -1.12 -2.33 4.15
CA ALA A 118 -1.03 -3.18 2.97
C ALA A 118 -2.16 -4.23 2.86
N ASN A 119 -2.82 -4.55 3.98
CA ASN A 119 -3.99 -5.43 4.01
C ASN A 119 -5.29 -4.73 3.57
N ILE A 120 -5.29 -3.41 3.45
CA ILE A 120 -6.45 -2.64 3.01
C ILE A 120 -6.64 -2.86 1.51
N PRO A 121 -7.81 -3.34 1.05
CA PRO A 121 -8.11 -3.48 -0.36
C PRO A 121 -8.08 -2.13 -1.09
N SER A 122 -7.95 -2.18 -2.42
CA SER A 122 -8.02 -0.95 -3.23
C SER A 122 -9.35 -0.21 -3.04
N ARG A 123 -9.33 1.10 -3.33
CA ARG A 123 -10.51 1.97 -3.22
C ARG A 123 -11.71 1.40 -3.97
N GLU A 124 -11.49 0.81 -5.14
CA GLU A 124 -12.55 0.19 -5.95
C GLU A 124 -13.18 -1.01 -5.25
N VAL A 125 -12.36 -1.86 -4.62
CA VAL A 125 -12.84 -3.02 -3.86
C VAL A 125 -13.57 -2.59 -2.60
N LEU A 126 -13.12 -1.53 -1.93
CA LEU A 126 -13.82 -0.95 -0.77
C LEU A 126 -15.17 -0.38 -1.16
N LEU A 127 -15.26 0.34 -2.27
CA LEU A 127 -16.52 0.85 -2.82
C LEU A 127 -17.45 -0.31 -3.21
N ALA A 128 -16.95 -1.35 -3.85
CA ALA A 128 -17.72 -2.53 -4.19
C ALA A 128 -18.26 -3.24 -2.94
N LYS A 129 -17.46 -3.39 -1.89
CA LYS A 129 -17.91 -3.94 -0.59
C LYS A 129 -18.96 -3.06 0.07
N LEU A 130 -18.79 -1.74 0.06
CA LEU A 130 -19.77 -0.80 0.58
C LEU A 130 -21.10 -0.91 -0.16
N LEU A 131 -21.08 -0.90 -1.49
CA LEU A 131 -22.28 -1.08 -2.31
C LEU A 131 -22.94 -2.44 -2.08
N GLY A 132 -22.14 -3.50 -1.91
CA GLY A 132 -22.61 -4.83 -1.55
C GLY A 132 -23.31 -4.84 -0.20
N SER A 133 -22.75 -4.21 0.81
CA SER A 133 -23.35 -4.11 2.14
C SER A 133 -24.63 -3.29 2.17
N LEU A 134 -24.73 -2.24 1.34
CA LEU A 134 -25.97 -1.45 1.19
C LEU A 134 -27.08 -2.26 0.50
N LYS A 135 -26.73 -3.17 -0.43
CA LYS A 135 -27.69 -4.07 -1.09
C LYS A 135 -28.04 -5.29 -0.26
N ALA A 136 -27.22 -5.67 0.70
CA ALA A 136 -27.38 -6.89 1.50
C ALA A 136 -28.77 -7.02 2.17
N PRO A 137 -29.35 -5.98 2.79
CA PRO A 137 -30.69 -6.07 3.38
C PRO A 137 -31.77 -6.44 2.36
N MET A 138 -31.70 -5.86 1.17
CA MET A 138 -32.68 -6.14 0.09
C MET A 138 -32.51 -7.55 -0.47
N SER A 139 -31.25 -7.96 -0.67
CA SER A 139 -30.94 -9.31 -1.15
C SER A 139 -31.33 -10.38 -0.13
N ASN A 140 -31.04 -10.16 1.15
CA ASN A 140 -31.44 -11.07 2.23
C ASN A 140 -32.97 -11.20 2.36
N PHE A 141 -33.71 -10.12 2.16
CA PHE A 141 -35.15 -10.15 2.14
C PHE A 141 -35.68 -11.00 0.97
N ALA A 142 -35.12 -10.82 -0.23
CA ALA A 142 -35.47 -11.63 -1.39
C ALA A 142 -35.18 -13.14 -1.17
N TYR A 143 -34.00 -13.46 -0.61
CA TYR A 143 -33.66 -14.86 -0.25
C TYR A 143 -34.59 -15.44 0.81
N LEU A 144 -35.03 -14.65 1.79
CA LEU A 144 -36.00 -15.07 2.80
C LEU A 144 -37.35 -15.41 2.17
N ILE A 145 -37.84 -14.59 1.25
CA ILE A 145 -39.09 -14.86 0.53
C ILE A 145 -38.97 -16.12 -0.31
N ASP A 146 -37.86 -16.28 -1.06
CA ASP A 146 -37.62 -17.47 -1.88
C ASP A 146 -37.54 -18.74 -1.02
N ALA A 147 -36.91 -18.66 0.14
CA ALA A 147 -36.83 -19.77 1.09
C ALA A 147 -38.21 -20.12 1.69
N LEU A 148 -39.07 -19.13 1.94
CA LEU A 148 -40.42 -19.34 2.41
C LEU A 148 -41.31 -20.02 1.34
N ILE A 149 -41.21 -19.58 0.09
CA ILE A 149 -41.92 -20.18 -1.04
C ILE A 149 -41.53 -21.66 -1.19
N LYS A 150 -40.24 -21.96 -1.22
CA LYS A 150 -39.71 -23.35 -1.31
C LYS A 150 -40.18 -24.20 -0.14
N LYS A 151 -40.30 -23.62 1.05
CA LYS A 151 -40.77 -24.35 2.23
C LYS A 151 -42.29 -24.64 2.15
N GLN A 152 -43.06 -23.76 1.58
CA GLN A 152 -44.49 -23.97 1.34
C GLN A 152 -44.73 -25.02 0.25
N GLU A 153 -44.01 -24.92 -0.88
CA GLU A 153 -44.09 -25.93 -1.96
C GLU A 153 -43.65 -27.31 -1.53
N GLY A 154 -42.68 -27.43 -0.60
CA GLY A 154 -42.22 -28.71 -0.05
C GLY A 154 -43.10 -29.29 1.05
N GLN A 155 -44.14 -28.54 1.52
CA GLN A 155 -45.13 -29.04 2.49
C GLN A 155 -46.45 -29.48 1.83
N GLU A 156 -46.61 -29.23 0.54
CA GLU A 156 -47.80 -29.66 -0.23
C GLU A 156 -47.56 -30.97 -1.04
N ALA A 157 -46.38 -31.64 -0.84
CA ALA A 157 -46.06 -32.91 -1.52
C ALA A 157 -46.13 -34.10 -0.60
#